data_91e2e3241d6009d533adfbdfd1fca993
#
_entry.id   91e2e3241d6009d533adfbdfd1fca993
#
_cell.length_a   1.000
_cell.length_b   1.000
_cell.length_c   1.000
_cell.angle_alpha   90.00
_cell.angle_beta   90.00
_cell.angle_gamma   90.00
#
_symmetry.space_group_name_H-M   'P 1'
#
loop_
_entity.id
_entity.type
_entity.pdbx_description
1 polymer ?
#
loop_
_entity_poly.entity_id
_entity_poly.type
_entity_poly.pdbx_seq_one_letter_code
_entity_poly.pdbx_strand_id
1 'polypeptide(L)'
;MDNRGSAGNPEFVRFSGDEGHPRVSEDRPWKILVIDDDPGIHAVTRLNLRRVRYRERALSLINVFSAEAARAVLEQESDVALALIDVVMETEHAGLDLVEFIRSALNNPTIRLVLRTGQPGAEPQEKLIVDYDIDGYLAKAEMTATKLVTTVITALRSYETIQKLAQLVGELESRVAARTAELEKLVMLDPLTGLANRRHFELRAAIEVSDARRTGSPLTLCVLDIDHFKRVNDTYGHAAGDAVLKQVATTVAGEVRPGDLVARIGGEEFAAVLANTAPDEASSVAERIRHAVETMPIQIGEIPIMVTTSIGIATLAATEEGFAPALARADAALYRAKAAGRNRVMRPEA
;
A
#
# COMPACT_ATOMS: atom_id res chain seq x y z
N MET A 1 -51.71 22.15 -42.92
CA MET A 1 -50.72 23.18 -42.81
C MET A 1 -49.70 22.67 -41.76
N ASP A 2 -48.78 22.08 -42.32
CA ASP A 2 -47.37 21.84 -42.12
C ASP A 2 -46.82 22.31 -40.77
N ASN A 3 -46.32 21.37 -39.99
CA ASN A 3 -45.15 21.61 -39.18
C ASN A 3 -44.28 20.34 -39.09
N ARG A 4 -43.16 20.38 -39.80
CA ARG A 4 -42.15 19.30 -39.84
C ARG A 4 -41.25 19.39 -38.62
N GLY A 5 -41.15 18.27 -37.93
CA GLY A 5 -40.20 18.08 -36.83
C GLY A 5 -38.76 18.13 -37.31
N SER A 6 -37.94 18.79 -36.52
CA SER A 6 -36.48 18.78 -36.57
C SER A 6 -35.98 17.71 -35.57
N ALA A 7 -35.35 16.67 -36.10
CA ALA A 7 -34.66 15.66 -35.33
C ALA A 7 -33.34 16.25 -34.79
N GLY A 8 -33.21 16.34 -33.48
CA GLY A 8 -31.97 16.70 -32.78
C GLY A 8 -30.97 15.57 -32.87
N ASN A 9 -29.79 15.91 -33.34
CA ASN A 9 -28.61 15.07 -33.38
C ASN A 9 -28.09 14.82 -31.94
N PRO A 10 -27.67 13.63 -31.56
CA PRO A 10 -27.09 13.44 -30.22
C PRO A 10 -25.74 14.13 -30.12
N GLU A 11 -25.64 15.08 -29.21
CA GLU A 11 -24.38 15.72 -28.83
C GLU A 11 -23.40 14.67 -28.24
N PHE A 12 -22.35 14.42 -29.00
CA PHE A 12 -21.17 13.72 -28.46
C PHE A 12 -20.47 14.64 -27.47
N VAL A 13 -20.56 14.33 -26.19
CA VAL A 13 -19.76 14.97 -25.15
C VAL A 13 -18.29 14.58 -25.36
N ARG A 14 -17.50 15.50 -25.90
CA ARG A 14 -16.04 15.38 -25.90
C ARG A 14 -15.56 15.59 -24.47
N PHE A 15 -15.10 14.52 -23.85
CA PHE A 15 -14.28 14.62 -22.64
C PHE A 15 -12.90 15.18 -23.03
N SER A 16 -12.72 16.46 -22.91
CA SER A 16 -11.42 17.13 -22.90
C SER A 16 -10.83 17.01 -21.49
N GLY A 17 -10.14 15.91 -21.26
CA GLY A 17 -9.35 15.66 -20.07
C GLY A 17 -7.94 15.33 -20.49
N ASP A 18 -7.22 16.30 -21.05
CA ASP A 18 -5.79 16.25 -21.32
C ASP A 18 -5.09 16.96 -20.16
N GLU A 19 -5.09 16.34 -18.97
CA GLU A 19 -4.24 16.73 -17.86
C GLU A 19 -2.90 15.99 -17.97
N GLY A 20 -1.93 16.72 -18.47
CA GLY A 20 -0.48 16.63 -18.35
C GLY A 20 0.14 15.31 -17.90
N HIS A 21 0.21 14.32 -18.80
CA HIS A 21 1.21 13.25 -18.67
C HIS A 21 2.58 13.89 -18.91
N PRO A 22 3.61 13.63 -18.08
CA PRO A 22 4.96 14.06 -18.39
C PRO A 22 5.36 13.40 -19.71
N ARG A 23 5.42 14.19 -20.78
CA ARG A 23 6.01 13.78 -22.04
C ARG A 23 7.44 13.36 -21.74
N VAL A 24 7.69 12.05 -21.71
CA VAL A 24 9.05 11.52 -21.78
C VAL A 24 9.66 12.21 -22.99
N SER A 25 10.70 13.01 -22.78
CA SER A 25 11.28 13.87 -23.81
C SER A 25 11.59 13.01 -25.04
N GLU A 26 10.91 13.28 -26.15
CA GLU A 26 11.04 12.58 -27.44
C GLU A 26 12.47 12.63 -28.01
N ASP A 27 13.37 13.39 -27.38
CA ASP A 27 14.73 13.65 -27.79
C ASP A 27 15.81 12.68 -27.26
N ARG A 28 15.50 11.79 -26.31
CA ARG A 28 16.52 10.88 -25.78
C ARG A 28 16.69 9.67 -26.70
N PRO A 29 17.92 9.39 -27.21
CA PRO A 29 18.16 8.22 -28.03
C PRO A 29 17.95 6.92 -27.25
N TRP A 30 17.61 5.83 -27.96
CA TRP A 30 17.59 4.49 -27.38
C TRP A 30 19.01 4.02 -27.12
N LYS A 31 19.38 3.74 -25.87
CA LYS A 31 20.71 3.22 -25.52
C LYS A 31 20.77 1.73 -25.77
N ILE A 32 21.74 1.35 -26.57
CA ILE A 32 22.05 -0.04 -26.92
C ILE A 32 23.50 -0.31 -26.52
N LEU A 33 23.70 -1.25 -25.61
CA LEU A 33 25.04 -1.70 -25.22
C LEU A 33 25.49 -2.82 -26.14
N VAL A 34 26.64 -2.64 -26.74
CA VAL A 34 27.26 -3.63 -27.64
C VAL A 34 28.51 -4.15 -26.95
N ILE A 35 28.53 -5.44 -26.66
CA ILE A 35 29.57 -6.11 -25.89
C ILE A 35 30.18 -7.20 -26.76
N ASP A 36 31.43 -7.00 -27.19
CA ASP A 36 32.16 -7.91 -28.06
C ASP A 36 33.64 -7.53 -28.01
N ASP A 37 34.56 -8.46 -27.95
CA ASP A 37 35.98 -8.20 -27.91
C ASP A 37 36.58 -7.86 -29.31
N ASP A 38 35.82 -8.13 -30.40
CA ASP A 38 36.23 -7.81 -31.78
C ASP A 38 35.81 -6.39 -32.20
N PRO A 39 36.75 -5.45 -32.41
CA PRO A 39 36.47 -4.09 -32.93
C PRO A 39 35.73 -4.08 -34.28
N GLY A 40 35.95 -5.11 -35.11
CA GLY A 40 35.29 -5.26 -36.41
C GLY A 40 33.76 -5.41 -36.25
N ILE A 41 33.33 -6.14 -35.27
CA ILE A 41 31.90 -6.33 -34.95
C ILE A 41 31.24 -5.01 -34.53
N HIS A 42 31.92 -4.21 -33.71
CA HIS A 42 31.46 -2.87 -33.35
C HIS A 42 31.31 -1.95 -34.57
N ALA A 43 32.26 -1.98 -35.48
CA ALA A 43 32.25 -1.18 -36.71
C ALA A 43 31.08 -1.58 -37.63
N VAL A 44 30.87 -2.88 -37.83
CA VAL A 44 29.74 -3.43 -38.63
C VAL A 44 28.39 -3.12 -37.96
N THR A 45 28.25 -3.30 -36.64
CA THR A 45 27.06 -2.99 -35.92
C THR A 45 26.70 -1.50 -36.02
N ARG A 46 27.67 -0.62 -35.86
CA ARG A 46 27.50 0.84 -36.02
C ARG A 46 27.10 1.20 -37.45
N LEU A 47 27.73 0.62 -38.48
CA LEU A 47 27.40 0.90 -39.87
C LEU A 47 25.91 0.55 -40.18
N ASN A 48 25.45 -0.60 -39.70
CA ASN A 48 24.11 -1.09 -39.97
C ASN A 48 23.04 -0.34 -39.19
N LEU A 49 23.34 0.13 -37.97
CA LEU A 49 22.35 0.75 -37.09
C LEU A 49 22.36 2.29 -37.12
N ARG A 50 23.39 2.96 -37.71
CA ARG A 50 23.55 4.44 -37.68
C ARG A 50 22.38 5.24 -38.21
N ARG A 51 21.56 4.69 -39.13
CA ARG A 51 20.39 5.34 -39.76
C ARG A 51 19.08 4.82 -39.26
N VAL A 52 19.11 3.83 -38.37
CA VAL A 52 17.91 3.22 -37.83
C VAL A 52 17.30 4.17 -36.80
N ARG A 53 15.99 4.34 -36.90
CA ARG A 53 15.17 5.05 -35.89
C ARG A 53 14.04 4.15 -35.49
N TYR A 54 13.69 4.21 -34.23
CA TYR A 54 12.50 3.56 -33.70
C TYR A 54 11.65 4.61 -32.99
N ARG A 55 10.40 4.79 -33.40
CA ARG A 55 9.49 5.87 -32.94
C ARG A 55 10.16 7.24 -32.94
N GLU A 56 10.71 7.65 -34.07
CA GLU A 56 11.41 8.92 -34.32
C GLU A 56 12.70 9.12 -33.51
N ARG A 57 13.00 8.24 -32.55
CA ARG A 57 14.20 8.32 -31.73
C ARG A 57 15.37 7.60 -32.39
N ALA A 58 16.54 8.23 -32.37
CA ALA A 58 17.79 7.63 -32.83
C ALA A 58 18.28 6.55 -31.86
N LEU A 59 19.23 5.71 -32.34
CA LEU A 59 19.92 4.74 -31.51
C LEU A 59 21.28 5.34 -31.05
N SER A 60 21.60 5.18 -29.78
CA SER A 60 22.91 5.49 -29.19
C SER A 60 23.60 4.19 -28.82
N LEU A 61 24.72 3.91 -29.48
CA LEU A 61 25.50 2.70 -29.24
C LEU A 61 26.61 2.96 -28.22
N ILE A 62 26.58 2.21 -27.12
CA ILE A 62 27.66 2.16 -26.14
C ILE A 62 28.46 0.89 -26.43
N ASN A 63 29.73 1.06 -26.80
CA ASN A 63 30.56 -0.06 -27.14
C ASN A 63 31.52 -0.39 -26.00
N VAL A 64 31.56 -1.65 -25.60
CA VAL A 64 32.46 -2.18 -24.58
C VAL A 64 33.10 -3.48 -25.08
N PHE A 65 34.33 -3.74 -24.66
CA PHE A 65 35.16 -4.81 -25.20
C PHE A 65 35.39 -5.96 -24.20
N SER A 66 34.70 -5.91 -23.06
CA SER A 66 34.83 -6.95 -22.05
C SER A 66 33.56 -7.01 -21.18
N ALA A 67 33.31 -8.15 -20.52
CA ALA A 67 32.24 -8.31 -19.58
C ALA A 67 32.39 -7.40 -18.36
N GLU A 68 33.62 -7.17 -17.88
CA GLU A 68 33.90 -6.26 -16.76
C GLU A 68 33.54 -4.80 -17.12
N ALA A 69 33.91 -4.32 -18.29
CA ALA A 69 33.53 -2.99 -18.77
C ALA A 69 32.02 -2.86 -18.94
N ALA A 70 31.34 -3.93 -19.37
CA ALA A 70 29.86 -3.96 -19.46
C ALA A 70 29.19 -3.84 -18.10
N ARG A 71 29.68 -4.52 -17.06
CA ARG A 71 29.18 -4.39 -15.69
C ARG A 71 29.27 -2.95 -15.18
N ALA A 72 30.42 -2.32 -15.34
CA ALA A 72 30.64 -0.92 -14.94
C ALA A 72 29.68 0.05 -15.63
N VAL A 73 29.38 -0.15 -16.92
CA VAL A 73 28.40 0.66 -17.66
C VAL A 73 26.98 0.42 -17.14
N LEU A 74 26.58 -0.84 -16.91
CA LEU A 74 25.24 -1.20 -16.47
C LEU A 74 24.94 -0.75 -15.04
N GLU A 75 25.95 -0.60 -14.19
CA GLU A 75 25.79 -0.02 -12.84
C GLU A 75 25.56 1.50 -12.89
N GLN A 76 26.07 2.19 -13.91
CA GLN A 76 25.96 3.65 -14.05
C GLN A 76 24.77 4.08 -14.91
N GLU A 77 24.39 3.26 -15.89
CA GLU A 77 23.37 3.57 -16.89
C GLU A 77 22.14 2.70 -16.70
N SER A 78 21.09 3.24 -16.05
CA SER A 78 19.86 2.51 -15.73
C SER A 78 18.88 2.40 -16.91
N ASP A 79 19.08 3.16 -18.00
CA ASP A 79 18.15 3.29 -19.13
C ASP A 79 18.65 2.59 -20.42
N VAL A 80 19.50 1.59 -20.28
CA VAL A 80 19.93 0.72 -21.40
C VAL A 80 18.75 -0.15 -21.82
N ALA A 81 18.31 0.01 -23.07
CA ALA A 81 17.13 -0.71 -23.58
C ALA A 81 17.46 -2.12 -24.08
N LEU A 82 18.66 -2.30 -24.65
CA LEU A 82 19.10 -3.55 -25.25
C LEU A 82 20.60 -3.76 -25.02
N ALA A 83 21.01 -4.96 -24.68
CA ALA A 83 22.39 -5.41 -24.72
C ALA A 83 22.55 -6.50 -25.79
N LEU A 84 23.49 -6.26 -26.71
CA LEU A 84 23.96 -7.24 -27.69
C LEU A 84 25.26 -7.84 -27.14
N ILE A 85 25.22 -9.08 -26.69
CA ILE A 85 26.28 -9.70 -25.89
C ILE A 85 26.94 -10.82 -26.69
N ASP A 86 28.23 -10.77 -26.84
CA ASP A 86 28.99 -11.94 -27.33
C ASP A 86 29.06 -13.00 -26.22
N VAL A 87 28.84 -14.25 -26.57
CA VAL A 87 28.94 -15.37 -25.63
C VAL A 87 30.40 -15.62 -25.23
N VAL A 88 31.32 -15.60 -26.19
CA VAL A 88 32.73 -15.88 -25.98
C VAL A 88 33.54 -14.59 -26.10
N MET A 89 34.17 -14.20 -25.00
CA MET A 89 35.05 -13.04 -24.93
C MET A 89 36.33 -13.43 -24.15
N GLU A 90 36.55 -12.86 -22.96
CA GLU A 90 37.71 -13.18 -22.09
C GLU A 90 37.70 -14.65 -21.63
N THR A 91 36.51 -15.23 -21.53
CA THR A 91 36.30 -16.65 -21.24
C THR A 91 35.21 -17.21 -22.16
N GLU A 92 35.13 -18.56 -22.25
CA GLU A 92 34.09 -19.24 -23.04
C GLU A 92 32.67 -18.95 -22.61
N HIS A 93 32.47 -18.45 -21.36
CA HIS A 93 31.14 -18.22 -20.75
C HIS A 93 30.96 -16.75 -20.30
N ALA A 94 31.86 -15.84 -20.58
CA ALA A 94 31.82 -14.46 -20.11
C ALA A 94 30.50 -13.74 -20.42
N GLY A 95 29.92 -14.01 -21.60
CA GLY A 95 28.60 -13.45 -21.98
C GLY A 95 27.45 -14.02 -21.17
N LEU A 96 27.47 -15.32 -20.85
CA LEU A 96 26.43 -15.95 -20.01
C LEU A 96 26.53 -15.50 -18.55
N ASP A 97 27.73 -15.39 -17.99
CA ASP A 97 27.98 -14.86 -16.67
C ASP A 97 27.49 -13.40 -16.54
N LEU A 98 27.60 -12.63 -17.62
CA LEU A 98 27.08 -11.26 -17.68
C LEU A 98 25.55 -11.22 -17.70
N VAL A 99 24.91 -12.14 -18.41
CA VAL A 99 23.43 -12.29 -18.40
C VAL A 99 22.94 -12.59 -16.99
N GLU A 100 23.57 -13.55 -16.31
CA GLU A 100 23.23 -13.91 -14.92
C GLU A 100 23.41 -12.71 -13.97
N PHE A 101 24.50 -11.95 -14.13
CA PHE A 101 24.72 -10.72 -13.37
C PHE A 101 23.60 -9.69 -13.59
N ILE A 102 23.15 -9.47 -14.83
CA ILE A 102 22.08 -8.53 -15.16
C ILE A 102 20.75 -8.98 -14.54
N ARG A 103 20.39 -10.25 -14.63
CA ARG A 103 19.13 -10.78 -14.13
C ARG A 103 19.11 -10.92 -12.62
N SER A 104 20.20 -11.45 -12.03
CA SER A 104 20.24 -11.81 -10.60
C SER A 104 20.83 -10.70 -9.73
N ALA A 105 22.03 -10.19 -10.04
CA ALA A 105 22.72 -9.21 -9.20
C ALA A 105 22.17 -7.79 -9.36
N LEU A 106 21.93 -7.34 -10.61
CA LEU A 106 21.30 -6.03 -10.88
C LEU A 106 19.78 -6.07 -10.76
N ASN A 107 19.18 -7.26 -10.69
CA ASN A 107 17.73 -7.46 -10.65
C ASN A 107 16.99 -6.63 -11.72
N ASN A 108 17.53 -6.60 -12.94
CA ASN A 108 16.97 -5.82 -14.05
C ASN A 108 16.25 -6.72 -15.06
N PRO A 109 14.93 -6.90 -14.94
CA PRO A 109 14.14 -7.69 -15.88
C PRO A 109 13.76 -6.91 -17.14
N THR A 110 14.00 -5.61 -17.18
CA THR A 110 13.50 -4.74 -18.24
C THR A 110 14.41 -4.66 -19.44
N ILE A 111 15.75 -4.63 -19.24
CA ILE A 111 16.72 -4.63 -20.33
C ILE A 111 16.56 -5.89 -21.20
N ARG A 112 16.55 -5.68 -22.53
CA ARG A 112 16.48 -6.80 -23.46
C ARG A 112 17.87 -7.34 -23.73
N LEU A 113 18.01 -8.67 -23.73
CA LEU A 113 19.30 -9.36 -23.88
C LEU A 113 19.28 -10.20 -25.14
N VAL A 114 20.20 -9.92 -26.05
CA VAL A 114 20.39 -10.70 -27.29
C VAL A 114 21.82 -11.23 -27.32
N LEU A 115 21.96 -12.54 -27.28
CA LEU A 115 23.25 -13.19 -27.39
C LEU A 115 23.69 -13.28 -28.84
N ARG A 116 25.03 -13.13 -29.08
CA ARG A 116 25.70 -13.35 -30.34
C ARG A 116 26.74 -14.44 -30.17
N THR A 117 26.84 -15.35 -31.12
CA THR A 117 27.83 -16.42 -31.06
C THR A 117 28.47 -16.68 -32.43
N GLY A 118 29.76 -17.01 -32.43
CA GLY A 118 30.50 -17.42 -33.61
C GLY A 118 30.36 -18.89 -33.97
N GLN A 119 29.99 -19.75 -33.02
CA GLN A 119 29.84 -21.18 -33.24
C GLN A 119 28.40 -21.64 -32.98
N PRO A 120 27.64 -22.07 -34.00
CA PRO A 120 26.40 -22.76 -33.81
C PRO A 120 26.70 -24.20 -33.34
N GLY A 121 26.38 -24.57 -32.10
CA GLY A 121 26.31 -25.99 -31.78
C GLY A 121 26.83 -26.52 -30.45
N ALA A 122 27.29 -25.73 -29.51
CA ALA A 122 27.69 -26.25 -28.19
C ALA A 122 26.52 -26.56 -27.26
N GLU A 123 25.47 -25.75 -27.29
CA GLU A 123 24.20 -26.01 -26.58
C GLU A 123 22.96 -25.67 -27.45
N PRO A 124 21.83 -26.36 -27.28
CA PRO A 124 20.59 -26.04 -28.01
C PRO A 124 20.16 -24.59 -27.70
N GLN A 125 19.94 -23.78 -28.75
CA GLN A 125 19.53 -22.38 -28.63
C GLN A 125 18.28 -22.19 -27.75
N GLU A 126 17.34 -23.14 -27.83
CA GLU A 126 16.11 -23.15 -27.04
C GLU A 126 16.39 -23.21 -25.52
N LYS A 127 17.41 -23.99 -25.13
CA LYS A 127 17.79 -24.14 -23.72
C LYS A 127 18.41 -22.86 -23.17
N LEU A 128 19.27 -22.18 -23.91
CA LEU A 128 19.87 -20.91 -23.53
C LEU A 128 18.81 -19.80 -23.35
N ILE A 129 17.80 -19.75 -24.23
CA ILE A 129 16.72 -18.77 -24.13
C ILE A 129 15.91 -18.94 -22.84
N VAL A 130 15.61 -20.18 -22.47
CA VAL A 130 14.77 -20.47 -21.29
C VAL A 130 15.57 -20.37 -20.00
N ASP A 131 16.77 -20.93 -19.94
CA ASP A 131 17.56 -21.03 -18.71
C ASP A 131 18.14 -19.67 -18.29
N TYR A 132 18.45 -18.78 -19.25
CA TYR A 132 19.08 -17.49 -19.01
C TYR A 132 18.15 -16.27 -19.17
N ASP A 133 16.86 -16.46 -19.45
CA ASP A 133 15.88 -15.35 -19.66
C ASP A 133 16.40 -14.29 -20.66
N ILE A 134 16.83 -14.77 -21.83
CA ILE A 134 17.29 -13.91 -22.94
C ILE A 134 16.18 -13.72 -23.97
N ASP A 135 16.19 -12.59 -24.68
CA ASP A 135 15.17 -12.20 -25.64
C ASP A 135 15.44 -12.63 -27.07
N GLY A 136 16.66 -13.08 -27.33
CA GLY A 136 17.02 -13.52 -28.67
C GLY A 136 18.46 -14.02 -28.79
N TYR A 137 18.70 -14.64 -29.94
CA TYR A 137 19.99 -15.22 -30.30
C TYR A 137 20.34 -14.90 -31.75
N LEU A 138 21.57 -14.51 -32.00
CA LEU A 138 22.09 -14.18 -33.33
C LEU A 138 23.38 -14.93 -33.61
N ALA A 139 23.35 -15.87 -34.55
CA ALA A 139 24.61 -16.47 -35.05
C ALA A 139 25.42 -15.43 -35.87
N LYS A 140 26.69 -15.22 -35.53
CA LYS A 140 27.58 -14.25 -36.25
C LYS A 140 27.65 -14.57 -37.76
N ALA A 141 27.66 -15.84 -38.13
CA ALA A 141 27.69 -16.30 -39.54
C ALA A 141 26.40 -15.96 -40.33
N GLU A 142 25.26 -15.80 -39.66
CA GLU A 142 23.96 -15.49 -40.26
C GLU A 142 23.56 -14.03 -40.12
N MET A 143 24.43 -13.19 -39.56
CA MET A 143 24.12 -11.81 -39.22
C MET A 143 24.11 -10.90 -40.45
N THR A 144 22.96 -10.85 -41.12
CA THR A 144 22.70 -9.84 -42.17
C THR A 144 22.26 -8.52 -41.53
N ALA A 145 22.44 -7.41 -42.27
CA ALA A 145 21.95 -6.09 -41.84
C ALA A 145 20.47 -6.11 -41.48
N THR A 146 19.66 -6.77 -42.31
CA THR A 146 18.20 -6.91 -42.09
C THR A 146 17.89 -7.66 -40.79
N LYS A 147 18.57 -8.79 -40.53
CA LYS A 147 18.33 -9.59 -39.31
C LYS A 147 18.72 -8.81 -38.05
N LEU A 148 19.85 -8.10 -38.09
CA LEU A 148 20.28 -7.23 -36.97
C LEU A 148 19.24 -6.13 -36.69
N VAL A 149 18.83 -5.38 -37.73
CA VAL A 149 17.84 -4.29 -37.57
C VAL A 149 16.53 -4.83 -37.03
N THR A 150 16.02 -5.94 -37.59
CA THR A 150 14.76 -6.54 -37.14
C THR A 150 14.83 -6.95 -35.65
N THR A 151 15.94 -7.59 -35.24
CA THR A 151 16.16 -7.99 -33.85
C THR A 151 16.16 -6.78 -32.90
N VAL A 152 16.93 -5.74 -33.28
CA VAL A 152 17.01 -4.50 -32.49
C VAL A 152 15.62 -3.84 -32.35
N ILE A 153 14.87 -3.70 -33.44
CA ILE A 153 13.53 -3.09 -33.41
C ILE A 153 12.56 -3.93 -32.56
N THR A 154 12.62 -5.26 -32.65
CA THR A 154 11.80 -6.15 -31.86
C THR A 154 12.14 -6.03 -30.35
N ALA A 155 13.42 -6.02 -30.02
CA ALA A 155 13.89 -5.83 -28.65
C ALA A 155 13.46 -4.46 -28.05
N LEU A 156 13.61 -3.38 -28.83
CA LEU A 156 13.17 -2.05 -28.40
C LEU A 156 11.65 -1.97 -28.18
N ARG A 157 10.86 -2.63 -29.03
CA ARG A 157 9.40 -2.72 -28.86
C ARG A 157 9.04 -3.46 -27.56
N SER A 158 9.71 -4.57 -27.28
CA SER A 158 9.52 -5.34 -26.05
C SER A 158 9.91 -4.50 -24.83
N TYR A 159 11.06 -3.85 -24.85
CA TYR A 159 11.51 -2.94 -23.79
C TYR A 159 10.47 -1.85 -23.49
N GLU A 160 10.02 -1.14 -24.51
CA GLU A 160 9.01 -0.08 -24.37
C GLU A 160 7.70 -0.61 -23.76
N THR A 161 7.28 -1.81 -24.20
CA THR A 161 6.05 -2.43 -23.67
C THR A 161 6.18 -2.76 -22.19
N ILE A 162 7.31 -3.33 -21.79
CA ILE A 162 7.57 -3.67 -20.38
C ILE A 162 7.66 -2.41 -19.51
N GLN A 163 8.35 -1.37 -19.97
CA GLN A 163 8.43 -0.09 -19.27
C GLN A 163 7.03 0.52 -19.07
N LYS A 164 6.21 0.48 -20.12
CA LYS A 164 4.82 0.98 -20.05
C LYS A 164 3.95 0.18 -19.07
N LEU A 165 4.10 -1.15 -19.08
CA LEU A 165 3.39 -2.01 -18.13
C LEU A 165 3.83 -1.73 -16.69
N ALA A 166 5.12 -1.61 -16.43
CA ALA A 166 5.65 -1.29 -15.10
C ALA A 166 5.11 0.07 -14.59
N GLN A 167 5.08 1.08 -15.46
CA GLN A 167 4.50 2.38 -15.13
C GLN A 167 3.00 2.27 -14.79
N LEU A 168 2.23 1.58 -15.63
CA LEU A 168 0.77 1.41 -15.40
C LEU A 168 0.47 0.64 -14.11
N VAL A 169 1.27 -0.38 -13.78
CA VAL A 169 1.14 -1.11 -12.51
C VAL A 169 1.36 -0.17 -11.33
N GLY A 170 2.45 0.62 -11.34
CA GLY A 170 2.74 1.58 -10.27
C GLY A 170 1.64 2.65 -10.12
N GLU A 171 1.10 3.16 -11.24
CA GLU A 171 -0.03 4.11 -11.20
C GLU A 171 -1.30 3.46 -10.62
N LEU A 172 -1.58 2.20 -10.98
CA LEU A 172 -2.73 1.48 -10.47
C LEU A 172 -2.61 1.20 -8.97
N GLU A 173 -1.46 0.75 -8.51
CA GLU A 173 -1.17 0.52 -7.08
C GLU A 173 -1.35 1.81 -6.27
N SER A 174 -0.84 2.93 -6.77
CA SER A 174 -1.03 4.23 -6.14
C SER A 174 -2.50 4.64 -6.05
N ARG A 175 -3.29 4.43 -7.13
CA ARG A 175 -4.75 4.69 -7.14
C ARG A 175 -5.51 3.78 -6.18
N VAL A 176 -5.17 2.50 -6.13
CA VAL A 176 -5.78 1.55 -5.19
C VAL A 176 -5.51 1.98 -3.75
N ALA A 177 -4.25 2.30 -3.41
CA ALA A 177 -3.89 2.78 -2.08
C ALA A 177 -4.66 4.07 -1.70
N ALA A 178 -4.74 5.04 -2.61
CA ALA A 178 -5.48 6.29 -2.38
C ALA A 178 -6.98 6.04 -2.17
N ARG A 179 -7.61 5.17 -2.97
CA ARG A 179 -9.03 4.82 -2.83
C ARG A 179 -9.31 4.03 -1.56
N THR A 180 -8.43 3.11 -1.17
CA THR A 180 -8.54 2.38 0.09
C THR A 180 -8.49 3.34 1.28
N ALA A 181 -7.52 4.26 1.29
CA ALA A 181 -7.42 5.28 2.33
C ALA A 181 -8.63 6.24 2.37
N GLU A 182 -9.23 6.55 1.22
CA GLU A 182 -10.47 7.35 1.14
C GLU A 182 -11.67 6.57 1.71
N LEU A 183 -11.81 5.29 1.36
CA LEU A 183 -12.86 4.41 1.90
C LEU A 183 -12.71 4.20 3.41
N GLU A 184 -11.50 3.98 3.89
CA GLU A 184 -11.22 3.88 5.33
C GLU A 184 -11.61 5.16 6.10
N LYS A 185 -11.50 6.33 5.46
CA LYS A 185 -11.99 7.60 6.03
C LYS A 185 -13.51 7.67 6.14
N LEU A 186 -14.23 6.99 5.26
CA LEU A 186 -15.71 6.97 5.27
C LEU A 186 -16.28 5.91 6.21
N VAL A 187 -15.50 4.89 6.58
CA VAL A 187 -15.93 3.86 7.54
C VAL A 187 -15.91 4.46 8.94
N MET A 188 -17.08 4.56 9.57
CA MET A 188 -17.27 5.12 10.91
C MET A 188 -17.40 4.04 11.98
N LEU A 189 -17.36 2.77 11.59
CA LEU A 189 -17.53 1.63 12.49
C LEU A 189 -16.24 0.82 12.61
N ASP A 190 -16.05 0.20 13.76
CA ASP A 190 -15.04 -0.84 13.97
C ASP A 190 -15.52 -2.15 13.34
N PRO A 191 -14.78 -2.77 12.43
CA PRO A 191 -15.24 -3.94 11.68
C PRO A 191 -15.42 -5.20 12.54
N LEU A 192 -14.78 -5.29 13.71
CA LEU A 192 -14.87 -6.44 14.60
C LEU A 192 -16.12 -6.34 15.48
N THR A 193 -16.35 -5.18 16.08
CA THR A 193 -17.38 -4.98 17.11
C THR A 193 -18.67 -4.34 16.60
N GLY A 194 -18.63 -3.70 15.42
CA GLY A 194 -19.76 -2.94 14.88
C GLY A 194 -20.02 -1.61 15.60
N LEU A 195 -19.27 -1.27 16.64
CA LEU A 195 -19.34 0.02 17.31
C LEU A 195 -18.72 1.13 16.45
N ALA A 196 -18.92 2.38 16.85
CA ALA A 196 -18.14 3.49 16.30
C ALA A 196 -16.63 3.22 16.45
N ASN A 197 -15.83 3.61 15.46
CA ASN A 197 -14.39 3.57 15.57
C ASN A 197 -13.85 4.86 16.21
N ARG A 198 -12.53 4.92 16.44
CA ARG A 198 -11.85 6.08 17.02
C ARG A 198 -12.17 7.38 16.29
N ARG A 199 -12.19 7.35 14.95
CA ARG A 199 -12.48 8.53 14.13
C ARG A 199 -13.90 9.05 14.34
N HIS A 200 -14.88 8.16 14.37
CA HIS A 200 -16.28 8.53 14.64
C HIS A 200 -16.43 9.10 16.06
N PHE A 201 -15.75 8.51 17.04
CA PHE A 201 -15.71 9.02 18.41
C PHE A 201 -15.19 10.47 18.43
N GLU A 202 -14.06 10.74 17.81
CA GLU A 202 -13.45 12.08 17.80
C GLU A 202 -14.35 13.14 17.15
N LEU A 203 -14.98 12.79 16.01
CA LEU A 203 -15.93 13.66 15.32
C LEU A 203 -17.17 13.94 16.18
N ARG A 204 -17.75 12.90 16.78
CA ARG A 204 -18.94 13.04 17.62
C ARG A 204 -18.65 13.81 18.92
N ALA A 205 -17.52 13.50 19.56
CA ALA A 205 -17.11 14.22 20.77
C ALA A 205 -16.92 15.71 20.50
N ALA A 206 -16.35 16.10 19.35
CA ALA A 206 -16.20 17.51 18.97
C ALA A 206 -17.56 18.22 18.80
N ILE A 207 -18.54 17.53 18.19
CA ILE A 207 -19.92 18.07 18.04
C ILE A 207 -20.56 18.24 19.41
N GLU A 208 -20.51 17.22 20.26
CA GLU A 208 -21.14 17.25 21.58
C GLU A 208 -20.50 18.30 22.51
N VAL A 209 -19.18 18.54 22.39
CA VAL A 209 -18.51 19.66 23.11
C VAL A 209 -19.06 21.01 22.67
N SER A 210 -19.22 21.21 21.35
CA SER A 210 -19.80 22.45 20.82
C SER A 210 -21.22 22.69 21.33
N ASP A 211 -22.03 21.65 21.33
CA ASP A 211 -23.42 21.70 21.81
C ASP A 211 -23.50 21.91 23.34
N ALA A 212 -22.69 21.20 24.12
CA ALA A 212 -22.60 21.35 25.57
C ALA A 212 -22.23 22.79 25.98
N ARG A 213 -21.25 23.39 25.26
CA ARG A 213 -20.85 24.81 25.49
C ARG A 213 -21.98 25.80 25.17
N ARG A 214 -22.68 25.56 24.05
CA ARG A 214 -23.78 26.44 23.62
C ARG A 214 -24.98 26.38 24.56
N THR A 215 -25.28 25.19 25.10
CA THR A 215 -26.44 24.97 25.95
C THR A 215 -26.16 25.07 27.44
N GLY A 216 -24.90 25.04 27.86
CA GLY A 216 -24.49 24.94 29.25
C GLY A 216 -24.76 23.55 29.88
N SER A 217 -25.01 22.54 29.04
CA SER A 217 -25.31 21.17 29.49
C SER A 217 -24.04 20.40 29.85
N PRO A 218 -24.05 19.54 30.85
CA PRO A 218 -22.90 18.72 31.20
C PRO A 218 -22.61 17.68 30.13
N LEU A 219 -21.32 17.45 29.83
CA LEU A 219 -20.86 16.41 28.95
C LEU A 219 -19.78 15.60 29.65
N THR A 220 -19.95 14.26 29.71
CA THR A 220 -18.95 13.39 30.33
C THR A 220 -18.38 12.40 29.30
N LEU A 221 -17.08 12.22 29.32
CA LEU A 221 -16.35 11.22 28.55
C LEU A 221 -15.96 10.05 29.45
N CYS A 222 -16.11 8.83 28.94
CA CYS A 222 -15.65 7.61 29.59
C CYS A 222 -14.58 6.95 28.74
N VAL A 223 -13.54 6.40 29.36
CA VAL A 223 -12.56 5.51 28.74
C VAL A 223 -12.58 4.21 29.52
N LEU A 224 -12.69 3.09 28.81
CA LEU A 224 -12.79 1.76 29.37
C LEU A 224 -11.71 0.86 28.76
N ASP A 225 -11.23 -0.09 29.55
CA ASP A 225 -10.25 -1.08 29.12
C ASP A 225 -10.58 -2.43 29.75
N ILE A 226 -10.49 -3.51 28.95
CA ILE A 226 -10.77 -4.87 29.43
C ILE A 226 -9.57 -5.35 30.25
N ASP A 227 -9.80 -5.60 31.52
CA ASP A 227 -8.76 -6.02 32.45
C ASP A 227 -8.16 -7.35 32.01
N HIS A 228 -6.82 -7.40 31.98
CA HIS A 228 -6.05 -8.61 31.63
C HIS A 228 -6.38 -9.23 30.25
N PHE A 229 -6.82 -8.45 29.28
CA PHE A 229 -7.21 -8.95 27.95
C PHE A 229 -6.09 -9.73 27.24
N LYS A 230 -4.84 -9.28 27.36
CA LYS A 230 -3.68 -10.03 26.86
C LYS A 230 -3.65 -11.46 27.38
N ARG A 231 -3.97 -11.69 28.67
CA ARG A 231 -4.01 -13.03 29.26
C ARG A 231 -5.12 -13.90 28.63
N VAL A 232 -6.22 -13.32 28.22
CA VAL A 232 -7.28 -14.04 27.46
C VAL A 232 -6.71 -14.52 26.15
N ASN A 233 -6.06 -13.64 25.36
CA ASN A 233 -5.42 -14.00 24.10
C ASN A 233 -4.33 -15.07 24.27
N ASP A 234 -3.46 -14.91 25.26
CA ASP A 234 -2.35 -15.84 25.53
C ASP A 234 -2.85 -17.23 25.99
N THR A 235 -4.00 -17.30 26.66
CA THR A 235 -4.55 -18.55 27.21
C THR A 235 -5.49 -19.27 26.24
N TYR A 236 -6.34 -18.52 25.52
CA TYR A 236 -7.44 -19.07 24.71
C TYR A 236 -7.34 -18.77 23.21
N GLY A 237 -6.28 -18.03 22.80
CA GLY A 237 -6.04 -17.61 21.42
C GLY A 237 -6.81 -16.38 20.99
N HIS A 238 -6.40 -15.78 19.86
CA HIS A 238 -6.98 -14.52 19.36
C HIS A 238 -8.47 -14.62 18.99
N ALA A 239 -8.94 -15.78 18.53
CA ALA A 239 -10.34 -15.98 18.22
C ALA A 239 -11.24 -15.84 19.48
N ALA A 240 -10.73 -16.27 20.64
CA ALA A 240 -11.38 -16.08 21.93
C ALA A 240 -11.38 -14.60 22.36
N GLY A 241 -10.27 -13.91 22.16
CA GLY A 241 -10.17 -12.47 22.37
C GLY A 241 -11.15 -11.68 21.52
N ASP A 242 -11.30 -12.03 20.24
CA ASP A 242 -12.28 -11.41 19.34
C ASP A 242 -13.74 -11.62 19.83
N ALA A 243 -14.04 -12.81 20.32
CA ALA A 243 -15.37 -13.09 20.91
C ALA A 243 -15.61 -12.25 22.18
N VAL A 244 -14.60 -12.10 23.04
CA VAL A 244 -14.64 -11.23 24.22
C VAL A 244 -14.89 -9.78 23.81
N LEU A 245 -14.16 -9.26 22.84
CA LEU A 245 -14.32 -7.89 22.33
C LEU A 245 -15.74 -7.63 21.80
N LYS A 246 -16.29 -8.55 21.01
CA LYS A 246 -17.65 -8.45 20.47
C LYS A 246 -18.72 -8.44 21.57
N GLN A 247 -18.56 -9.32 22.55
CA GLN A 247 -19.54 -9.45 23.62
C GLN A 247 -19.48 -8.24 24.57
N VAL A 248 -18.27 -7.78 24.95
CA VAL A 248 -18.10 -6.55 25.75
C VAL A 248 -18.69 -5.35 25.01
N ALA A 249 -18.41 -5.22 23.70
CA ALA A 249 -18.96 -4.15 22.89
C ALA A 249 -20.51 -4.11 22.93
N THR A 250 -21.15 -5.27 22.77
CA THR A 250 -22.61 -5.39 22.83
C THR A 250 -23.15 -5.04 24.21
N THR A 251 -22.48 -5.49 25.27
CA THR A 251 -22.87 -5.20 26.65
C THR A 251 -22.74 -3.70 26.95
N VAL A 252 -21.60 -3.09 26.64
CA VAL A 252 -21.40 -1.65 26.88
C VAL A 252 -22.41 -0.80 26.10
N ALA A 253 -22.69 -1.16 24.84
CA ALA A 253 -23.71 -0.46 24.05
C ALA A 253 -25.11 -0.59 24.59
N GLY A 254 -25.43 -1.72 25.21
CA GLY A 254 -26.74 -1.94 25.88
C GLY A 254 -26.96 -1.14 27.17
N GLU A 255 -25.87 -0.68 27.79
CA GLU A 255 -25.93 0.06 29.07
C GLU A 255 -25.96 1.58 28.93
N VAL A 256 -25.85 2.09 27.69
CA VAL A 256 -25.97 3.52 27.38
C VAL A 256 -27.28 3.83 26.67
N ARG A 257 -27.72 5.07 26.74
CA ARG A 257 -29.00 5.47 26.08
C ARG A 257 -28.79 5.75 24.60
N PRO A 258 -29.82 5.75 23.76
CA PRO A 258 -29.72 5.96 22.30
C PRO A 258 -29.06 7.27 21.86
N GLY A 259 -28.96 8.27 22.72
CA GLY A 259 -28.27 9.55 22.41
C GLY A 259 -26.75 9.54 22.66
N ASP A 260 -26.26 8.57 23.42
CA ASP A 260 -24.87 8.42 23.76
C ASP A 260 -24.13 7.65 22.67
N LEU A 261 -22.80 7.84 22.56
CA LEU A 261 -21.97 7.12 21.62
C LEU A 261 -21.01 6.21 22.38
N VAL A 262 -20.93 4.95 21.95
CA VAL A 262 -19.86 4.03 22.34
C VAL A 262 -18.99 3.72 21.14
N ALA A 263 -17.68 3.73 21.34
CA ALA A 263 -16.70 3.47 20.30
C ALA A 263 -15.60 2.53 20.80
N ARG A 264 -15.01 1.76 19.90
CA ARG A 264 -13.75 1.08 20.13
C ARG A 264 -12.62 1.97 19.61
N ILE A 265 -11.73 2.42 20.50
CA ILE A 265 -10.70 3.41 20.20
C ILE A 265 -9.27 2.79 20.12
N GLY A 266 -9.11 1.55 20.56
CA GLY A 266 -7.85 0.82 20.58
C GLY A 266 -8.08 -0.70 20.54
N GLY A 267 -7.05 -1.48 20.77
CA GLY A 267 -7.11 -2.94 20.76
C GLY A 267 -8.19 -3.50 21.71
N GLU A 268 -8.09 -3.16 22.99
CA GLU A 268 -9.00 -3.57 24.06
C GLU A 268 -9.67 -2.37 24.76
N GLU A 269 -9.52 -1.17 24.14
CA GLU A 269 -9.97 0.10 24.70
C GLU A 269 -11.26 0.57 24.04
N PHE A 270 -12.20 0.98 24.86
CA PHE A 270 -13.46 1.59 24.43
C PHE A 270 -13.59 2.99 25.02
N ALA A 271 -14.38 3.82 24.37
CA ALA A 271 -14.74 5.14 24.89
C ALA A 271 -16.22 5.40 24.70
N ALA A 272 -16.79 6.20 25.58
CA ALA A 272 -18.16 6.67 25.44
C ALA A 272 -18.27 8.20 25.61
N VAL A 273 -19.21 8.78 24.86
CA VAL A 273 -19.61 10.17 24.97
C VAL A 273 -21.00 10.17 25.56
N LEU A 274 -21.14 10.66 26.80
CA LEU A 274 -22.39 10.76 27.53
C LEU A 274 -22.86 12.23 27.49
N ALA A 275 -23.75 12.53 26.55
CA ALA A 275 -24.27 13.87 26.34
C ALA A 275 -25.26 14.23 27.46
N ASN A 276 -25.36 15.50 27.87
CA ASN A 276 -26.25 15.96 28.92
C ASN A 276 -26.21 15.11 30.20
N THR A 277 -25.01 14.69 30.62
CA THR A 277 -24.81 13.76 31.73
C THR A 277 -23.84 14.37 32.75
N ALA A 278 -24.33 14.60 33.94
CA ALA A 278 -23.59 15.13 35.08
C ALA A 278 -22.60 14.09 35.67
N PRO A 279 -21.56 14.49 36.43
CA PRO A 279 -20.55 13.57 36.95
C PRO A 279 -21.08 12.38 37.75
N ASP A 280 -22.12 12.59 38.56
CA ASP A 280 -22.70 11.53 39.41
C ASP A 280 -23.57 10.56 38.60
N GLU A 281 -24.30 11.07 37.61
CA GLU A 281 -25.05 10.25 36.66
C GLU A 281 -24.10 9.42 35.78
N ALA A 282 -23.03 10.04 35.27
CA ALA A 282 -22.02 9.33 34.52
C ALA A 282 -21.32 8.22 35.31
N SER A 283 -21.08 8.45 36.60
CA SER A 283 -20.55 7.40 37.48
C SER A 283 -21.53 6.23 37.62
N SER A 284 -22.82 6.51 37.73
CA SER A 284 -23.86 5.47 37.80
C SER A 284 -23.92 4.66 36.50
N VAL A 285 -23.80 5.31 35.34
CA VAL A 285 -23.73 4.63 34.05
C VAL A 285 -22.46 3.77 33.96
N ALA A 286 -21.30 4.32 34.33
CA ALA A 286 -20.03 3.59 34.29
C ALA A 286 -20.03 2.38 35.25
N GLU A 287 -20.58 2.49 36.46
CA GLU A 287 -20.70 1.35 37.38
C GLU A 287 -21.67 0.27 36.84
N ARG A 288 -22.76 0.66 36.19
CA ARG A 288 -23.65 -0.27 35.51
C ARG A 288 -22.96 -1.03 34.40
N ILE A 289 -22.19 -0.33 33.55
CA ILE A 289 -21.35 -0.95 32.53
C ILE A 289 -20.37 -1.94 33.16
N ARG A 290 -19.61 -1.50 34.17
CA ARG A 290 -18.65 -2.34 34.88
C ARG A 290 -19.25 -3.62 35.39
N HIS A 291 -20.41 -3.47 36.11
CA HIS A 291 -21.12 -4.61 36.70
C HIS A 291 -21.70 -5.56 35.65
N ALA A 292 -22.27 -5.02 34.56
CA ALA A 292 -22.74 -5.83 33.44
C ALA A 292 -21.65 -6.66 32.80
N VAL A 293 -20.46 -6.07 32.59
CA VAL A 293 -19.30 -6.79 32.06
C VAL A 293 -18.80 -7.86 33.05
N GLU A 294 -18.69 -7.52 34.34
CA GLU A 294 -18.22 -8.43 35.40
C GLU A 294 -19.12 -9.68 35.54
N THR A 295 -20.43 -9.51 35.41
CA THR A 295 -21.39 -10.59 35.64
C THR A 295 -21.76 -11.39 34.40
N MET A 296 -21.28 -11.00 33.24
CA MET A 296 -21.61 -11.61 31.96
C MET A 296 -20.65 -12.77 31.62
N PRO A 297 -21.11 -14.03 31.55
CA PRO A 297 -20.32 -15.14 31.07
C PRO A 297 -20.19 -15.08 29.54
N ILE A 298 -18.95 -15.02 29.03
CA ILE A 298 -18.70 -15.05 27.61
C ILE A 298 -18.39 -16.50 27.20
N GLN A 299 -19.29 -17.11 26.42
CA GLN A 299 -19.18 -18.51 26.02
C GLN A 299 -18.21 -18.64 24.85
N ILE A 300 -17.16 -19.43 25.03
CA ILE A 300 -16.21 -19.82 23.98
C ILE A 300 -16.18 -21.35 23.88
N GLY A 301 -16.98 -21.87 22.97
CA GLY A 301 -17.27 -23.31 22.97
C GLY A 301 -18.01 -23.71 24.26
N GLU A 302 -17.46 -24.65 25.02
CA GLU A 302 -18.02 -25.09 26.30
C GLU A 302 -17.46 -24.34 27.53
N ILE A 303 -16.51 -23.41 27.32
CA ILE A 303 -15.81 -22.72 28.40
C ILE A 303 -16.39 -21.32 28.61
N PRO A 304 -16.96 -21.01 29.79
CA PRO A 304 -17.35 -19.64 30.14
C PRO A 304 -16.12 -18.85 30.59
N ILE A 305 -15.82 -17.73 29.92
CA ILE A 305 -14.78 -16.78 30.30
C ILE A 305 -15.43 -15.58 30.99
N MET A 306 -14.90 -15.22 32.16
CA MET A 306 -15.26 -14.01 32.88
C MET A 306 -14.17 -12.96 32.72
N VAL A 307 -14.56 -11.74 32.38
CA VAL A 307 -13.66 -10.58 32.28
C VAL A 307 -14.20 -9.44 33.12
N THR A 308 -13.34 -8.53 33.50
CA THR A 308 -13.71 -7.27 34.14
C THR A 308 -13.25 -6.09 33.31
N THR A 309 -13.74 -4.90 33.63
CA THR A 309 -13.31 -3.67 32.97
C THR A 309 -12.99 -2.60 34.00
N SER A 310 -11.92 -1.86 33.76
CA SER A 310 -11.61 -0.63 34.48
C SER A 310 -12.10 0.56 33.68
N ILE A 311 -12.64 1.57 34.34
CA ILE A 311 -13.28 2.71 33.69
C ILE A 311 -12.78 4.01 34.34
N GLY A 312 -12.33 4.94 33.48
CA GLY A 312 -12.07 6.32 33.87
C GLY A 312 -13.13 7.25 33.26
N ILE A 313 -13.63 8.17 34.04
CA ILE A 313 -14.61 9.16 33.57
C ILE A 313 -14.14 10.57 33.86
N ALA A 314 -14.45 11.53 32.96
CA ALA A 314 -14.18 12.94 33.18
C ALA A 314 -15.26 13.80 32.52
N THR A 315 -15.83 14.73 33.28
CA THR A 315 -16.77 15.72 32.74
C THR A 315 -16.01 16.90 32.17
N LEU A 316 -16.50 17.42 31.03
CA LEU A 316 -15.96 18.62 30.36
C LEU A 316 -16.00 19.81 31.32
N ALA A 317 -14.86 20.47 31.50
CA ALA A 317 -14.80 21.72 32.26
C ALA A 317 -15.26 22.90 31.38
N ALA A 318 -15.86 23.91 31.99
CA ALA A 318 -16.36 25.09 31.27
C ALA A 318 -15.28 25.86 30.51
N THR A 319 -14.03 25.73 30.95
CA THR A 319 -12.85 26.40 30.35
C THR A 319 -12.23 25.62 29.20
N GLU A 320 -12.67 24.37 28.95
CA GLU A 320 -12.08 23.51 27.92
C GLU A 320 -12.69 23.80 26.54
N GLU A 321 -11.84 24.02 25.55
CA GLU A 321 -12.27 24.35 24.17
C GLU A 321 -12.50 23.12 23.29
N GLY A 322 -12.13 21.91 23.73
CA GLY A 322 -12.29 20.68 23.01
C GLY A 322 -12.42 19.48 23.93
N PHE A 323 -12.62 18.30 23.34
CA PHE A 323 -12.76 17.05 24.11
C PHE A 323 -11.43 16.48 24.62
N ALA A 324 -10.30 16.82 24.00
CA ALA A 324 -9.01 16.20 24.28
C ALA A 324 -8.53 16.35 25.74
N PRO A 325 -8.68 17.52 26.42
CA PRO A 325 -8.32 17.63 27.83
C PRO A 325 -9.19 16.76 28.74
N ALA A 326 -10.51 16.71 28.51
CA ALA A 326 -11.41 15.85 29.26
C ALA A 326 -11.09 14.36 29.01
N LEU A 327 -10.78 13.98 27.77
CA LEU A 327 -10.36 12.60 27.42
C LEU A 327 -9.08 12.22 28.16
N ALA A 328 -8.08 13.12 28.20
CA ALA A 328 -6.84 12.88 28.91
C ALA A 328 -7.03 12.71 30.43
N ARG A 329 -8.00 13.45 31.03
CA ARG A 329 -8.36 13.27 32.45
C ARG A 329 -9.08 11.93 32.70
N ALA A 330 -9.94 11.50 31.77
CA ALA A 330 -10.59 10.20 31.83
C ALA A 330 -9.55 9.06 31.72
N ASP A 331 -8.58 9.19 30.82
CA ASP A 331 -7.49 8.23 30.64
C ASP A 331 -6.60 8.13 31.91
N ALA A 332 -6.22 9.27 32.49
CA ALA A 332 -5.52 9.31 33.78
C ALA A 332 -6.32 8.64 34.92
N ALA A 333 -7.63 8.81 34.93
CA ALA A 333 -8.51 8.14 35.88
C ALA A 333 -8.57 6.62 35.65
N LEU A 334 -8.62 6.17 34.39
CA LEU A 334 -8.53 4.77 34.00
C LEU A 334 -7.20 4.14 34.47
N TYR A 335 -6.08 4.83 34.24
CA TYR A 335 -4.78 4.37 34.73
C TYR A 335 -4.79 4.15 36.25
N ARG A 336 -5.39 5.08 37.04
CA ARG A 336 -5.54 4.90 38.48
C ARG A 336 -6.46 3.75 38.85
N ALA A 337 -7.55 3.53 38.09
CA ALA A 337 -8.42 2.39 38.30
C ALA A 337 -7.65 1.06 38.15
N LYS A 338 -6.81 0.96 37.12
CA LYS A 338 -5.94 -0.21 36.89
C LYS A 338 -4.92 -0.38 38.03
N ALA A 339 -4.27 0.72 38.47
CA ALA A 339 -3.27 0.70 39.55
C ALA A 339 -3.89 0.35 40.92
N ALA A 340 -5.13 0.77 41.18
CA ALA A 340 -5.83 0.52 42.46
C ALA A 340 -6.44 -0.88 42.57
N GLY A 341 -6.17 -1.79 41.62
CA GLY A 341 -6.63 -3.19 41.65
C GLY A 341 -7.68 -3.56 40.63
N ARG A 342 -7.88 -2.73 39.62
CA ARG A 342 -8.80 -2.97 38.48
C ARG A 342 -10.28 -3.08 38.85
N ASN A 343 -11.12 -3.48 37.90
CA ASN A 343 -12.57 -3.72 38.09
C ASN A 343 -13.26 -2.61 38.86
N ARG A 344 -13.06 -1.37 38.45
CA ARG A 344 -13.62 -0.18 39.13
C ARG A 344 -13.74 1.03 38.22
N VAL A 345 -14.58 1.96 38.70
CA VAL A 345 -14.73 3.30 38.11
C VAL A 345 -13.90 4.30 38.91
N MET A 346 -13.18 5.18 38.23
CA MET A 346 -12.43 6.30 38.84
C MET A 346 -12.78 7.62 38.15
N ARG A 347 -12.77 8.70 38.93
CA ARG A 347 -12.89 10.09 38.47
C ARG A 347 -11.53 10.78 38.53
N PRO A 348 -11.32 11.94 37.88
CA PRO A 348 -10.19 12.79 38.13
C PRO A 348 -10.10 13.15 39.62
N GLU A 349 -8.90 13.34 40.08
CA GLU A 349 -8.69 13.99 41.39
C GLU A 349 -9.12 15.45 41.29
N ALA A 350 -9.74 15.94 42.39
CA ALA A 350 -10.23 17.30 42.47
C ALA A 350 -9.14 18.34 42.40
#